data_748ee6e0ef9664c9a09a0490db745586
#
_entry.id   748ee6e0ef9664c9a09a0490db745586
#
_cell.length_a   1.000
_cell.length_b   1.000
_cell.length_c   1.000
_cell.angle_alpha   90.00
_cell.angle_beta   90.00
_cell.angle_gamma   90.00
#
_symmetry.space_group_name_H-M   'P 1'
#
loop_
_entity.id
_entity.type
_entity.pdbx_description
1 polymer ?
#
loop_
_entity_poly.entity_id
_entity_poly.type
_entity_poly.pdbx_seq_one_letter_code
_entity_poly.pdbx_strand_id
1 'polypeptide(L)'
;PKENLLLGEGRGFEIAQGRLGPGRIHHCMRAIGAGEVALELMCRRGIDPNKIAFGKNLARLGANFDYIAESRIELNAARFLTLDAAVKMDTVGNKIAASEIAQIKVYAPNVALKIIDRAIQIHGGEGVSQLTPLASMYAHMRTLRLADGPDEVHRRAVARHELGKYMA
;
A
#
# COMPACT_ATOMS: atom_id res chain seq x y z
N PRO A 1 4.81 3.08 -38.85
CA PRO A 1 5.76 2.31 -39.65
C PRO A 1 6.09 0.96 -39.01
N LYS A 2 6.40 -0.05 -39.78
CA LYS A 2 6.67 -1.42 -39.30
C LYS A 2 7.92 -1.49 -38.42
N GLU A 3 8.88 -0.63 -38.67
CA GLU A 3 10.11 -0.47 -37.89
C GLU A 3 9.88 0.09 -36.48
N ASN A 4 8.71 0.67 -36.19
CA ASN A 4 8.35 1.13 -34.85
C ASN A 4 7.82 -0.01 -33.95
N LEU A 5 7.73 -1.23 -34.45
CA LEU A 5 7.33 -2.39 -33.68
C LEU A 5 8.43 -2.77 -32.67
N LEU A 6 8.10 -2.65 -31.38
CA LEU A 6 9.00 -3.01 -30.29
C LEU A 6 9.04 -4.53 -30.09
N LEU A 7 10.23 -5.11 -30.02
CA LEU A 7 10.53 -6.52 -29.76
C LEU A 7 9.94 -7.54 -30.77
N GLY A 8 8.95 -7.18 -31.58
CA GLY A 8 8.27 -8.04 -32.51
C GLY A 8 6.80 -8.30 -32.19
N GLU A 9 6.09 -8.96 -33.12
CA GLU A 9 4.66 -9.26 -32.98
C GLU A 9 4.38 -10.22 -31.80
N GLY A 10 3.25 -10.03 -31.12
CA GLY A 10 2.80 -10.88 -30.02
C GLY A 10 3.53 -10.66 -28.66
N ARG A 11 4.54 -9.78 -28.58
CA ARG A 11 5.36 -9.58 -27.37
C ARG A 11 4.90 -8.44 -26.45
N GLY A 12 3.72 -7.89 -26.66
CA GLY A 12 3.19 -6.78 -25.85
C GLY A 12 3.06 -7.08 -24.37
N PHE A 13 2.70 -8.31 -23.99
CA PHE A 13 2.61 -8.69 -22.58
C PHE A 13 3.99 -8.69 -21.90
N GLU A 14 5.05 -9.15 -22.57
CA GLU A 14 6.44 -9.10 -22.07
C GLU A 14 6.89 -7.66 -21.84
N ILE A 15 6.62 -6.78 -22.79
CA ILE A 15 6.93 -5.34 -22.66
C ILE A 15 6.18 -4.75 -21.45
N ALA A 16 4.91 -5.04 -21.29
CA ALA A 16 4.10 -4.59 -20.17
C ALA A 16 4.68 -5.08 -18.83
N GLN A 17 5.05 -6.35 -18.70
CA GLN A 17 5.63 -6.88 -17.46
C GLN A 17 6.98 -6.26 -17.11
N GLY A 18 7.82 -5.96 -18.10
CA GLY A 18 9.09 -5.25 -17.88
C GLY A 18 8.88 -3.85 -17.27
N ARG A 19 7.80 -3.15 -17.66
CA ARG A 19 7.45 -1.82 -17.14
C ARG A 19 6.74 -1.89 -15.79
N LEU A 20 5.85 -2.86 -15.59
CA LEU A 20 4.98 -2.96 -14.41
C LEU A 20 5.73 -3.41 -13.14
N GLY A 21 6.82 -4.16 -13.26
CA GLY A 21 7.62 -4.58 -12.09
C GLY A 21 8.08 -3.39 -11.25
N PRO A 22 8.90 -2.48 -11.80
CA PRO A 22 9.32 -1.24 -11.12
C PRO A 22 8.14 -0.35 -10.73
N GLY A 23 7.11 -0.26 -11.59
CA GLY A 23 5.89 0.49 -11.32
C GLY A 23 5.17 0.03 -10.06
N ARG A 24 5.14 -1.26 -9.78
CA ARG A 24 4.52 -1.84 -8.56
C ARG A 24 5.25 -1.40 -7.29
N ILE A 25 6.58 -1.36 -7.29
CA ILE A 25 7.37 -0.84 -6.16
C ILE A 25 7.04 0.64 -5.92
N HIS A 26 7.00 1.44 -6.99
CA HIS A 26 6.62 2.84 -6.90
C HIS A 26 5.20 3.03 -6.33
N HIS A 27 4.23 2.22 -6.75
CA HIS A 27 2.87 2.25 -6.18
C HIS A 27 2.87 1.94 -4.68
N CYS A 28 3.68 0.98 -4.23
CA CYS A 28 3.79 0.63 -2.82
C CYS A 28 4.40 1.77 -1.99
N MET A 29 5.44 2.44 -2.49
CA MET A 29 6.02 3.61 -1.81
C MET A 29 5.03 4.77 -1.72
N ARG A 30 4.22 5.02 -2.75
CA ARG A 30 3.14 6.03 -2.70
C ARG A 30 2.06 5.65 -1.68
N ALA A 31 1.70 4.36 -1.59
CA ALA A 31 0.75 3.88 -0.59
C ALA A 31 1.28 4.10 0.84
N ILE A 32 2.56 3.83 1.07
CA ILE A 32 3.23 4.09 2.35
C ILE A 32 3.22 5.59 2.68
N GLY A 33 3.52 6.46 1.71
CA GLY A 33 3.45 7.90 1.88
C GLY A 33 2.04 8.39 2.24
N ALA A 34 1.00 7.85 1.59
CA ALA A 34 -0.38 8.14 1.96
C ALA A 34 -0.72 7.65 3.38
N GLY A 35 -0.24 6.47 3.76
CA GLY A 35 -0.37 5.96 5.12
C GLY A 35 0.27 6.85 6.17
N GLU A 36 1.47 7.43 5.88
CA GLU A 36 2.13 8.39 6.77
C GLU A 36 1.29 9.64 6.99
N VAL A 37 0.77 10.23 5.92
CA VAL A 37 -0.12 11.42 6.01
C VAL A 37 -1.37 11.09 6.82
N ALA A 38 -1.99 9.94 6.58
CA ALA A 38 -3.18 9.52 7.32
C ALA A 38 -2.90 9.31 8.81
N LEU A 39 -1.76 8.69 9.16
CA LEU A 39 -1.33 8.51 10.53
C LEU A 39 -1.04 9.85 11.22
N GLU A 40 -0.40 10.79 10.53
CA GLU A 40 -0.17 12.14 11.04
C GLU A 40 -1.50 12.85 11.34
N LEU A 41 -2.44 12.82 10.40
CA LEU A 41 -3.78 13.41 10.59
C LEU A 41 -4.52 12.76 11.76
N MET A 42 -4.44 11.43 11.89
CA MET A 42 -5.03 10.68 13.00
C MET A 42 -4.44 11.12 14.35
N CYS A 43 -3.11 11.26 14.44
CA CYS A 43 -2.44 11.71 15.65
C CYS A 43 -2.81 13.14 16.00
N ARG A 44 -2.75 14.07 15.03
CA ARG A 44 -3.12 15.48 15.25
C ARG A 44 -4.56 15.62 15.73
N ARG A 45 -5.49 14.89 15.10
CA ARG A 45 -6.90 14.85 15.52
C ARG A 45 -7.05 14.29 16.93
N GLY A 46 -6.29 13.23 17.23
CA GLY A 46 -6.34 12.54 18.52
C GLY A 46 -5.98 13.40 19.72
N ILE A 47 -5.06 14.36 19.53
CA ILE A 47 -4.55 15.23 20.62
C ILE A 47 -5.11 16.67 20.55
N ASP A 48 -5.98 16.99 19.59
CA ASP A 48 -6.55 18.33 19.41
C ASP A 48 -7.33 18.74 20.68
N PRO A 49 -6.94 19.83 21.36
CA PRO A 49 -7.62 20.28 22.58
C PRO A 49 -9.05 20.74 22.34
N ASN A 50 -9.42 21.06 21.10
CA ASN A 50 -10.79 21.45 20.72
C ASN A 50 -11.67 20.24 20.38
N LYS A 51 -11.11 19.03 20.35
CA LYS A 51 -11.79 17.78 20.01
C LYS A 51 -11.74 16.81 21.21
N ILE A 52 -12.54 17.18 22.22
CA ILE A 52 -12.66 16.42 23.46
C ILE A 52 -14.01 15.71 23.49
N ALA A 53 -14.03 14.46 23.90
CA ALA A 53 -15.25 13.72 24.20
C ALA A 53 -15.11 13.00 25.55
N PHE A 54 -16.17 12.98 26.32
CA PHE A 54 -16.19 12.38 27.67
C PHE A 54 -15.04 12.90 28.57
N GLY A 55 -14.66 14.17 28.43
CA GLY A 55 -13.60 14.81 29.22
C GLY A 55 -12.17 14.36 28.86
N LYS A 56 -11.97 13.66 27.74
CA LYS A 56 -10.65 13.14 27.31
C LYS A 56 -10.36 13.49 25.85
N ASN A 57 -9.09 13.62 25.49
CA ASN A 57 -8.64 13.69 24.11
C ASN A 57 -9.07 12.42 23.36
N LEU A 58 -9.43 12.56 22.07
CA LEU A 58 -9.88 11.45 21.25
C LEU A 58 -8.87 10.30 21.19
N ALA A 59 -7.57 10.58 21.20
CA ALA A 59 -6.54 9.55 21.24
C ALA A 59 -6.71 8.57 22.41
N ARG A 60 -7.24 9.03 23.55
CA ARG A 60 -7.43 8.23 24.78
C ARG A 60 -8.79 7.55 24.87
N LEU A 61 -9.60 7.58 23.81
CA LEU A 61 -10.91 6.98 23.79
C LEU A 61 -10.92 5.68 22.99
N GLY A 62 -11.58 4.65 23.54
CA GLY A 62 -11.71 3.35 22.89
C GLY A 62 -10.36 2.77 22.49
N ALA A 63 -10.26 2.26 21.27
CA ALA A 63 -9.08 1.61 20.71
C ALA A 63 -8.12 2.57 19.97
N ASN A 64 -8.28 3.90 20.10
CA ASN A 64 -7.49 4.84 19.30
C ASN A 64 -5.99 4.79 19.58
N PHE A 65 -5.57 4.52 20.83
CA PHE A 65 -4.16 4.28 21.14
C PHE A 65 -3.60 3.08 20.39
N ASP A 66 -4.34 1.97 20.41
CA ASP A 66 -3.95 0.74 19.73
C ASP A 66 -3.90 0.96 18.22
N TYR A 67 -4.87 1.67 17.66
CA TYR A 67 -4.89 2.02 16.23
C TYR A 67 -3.70 2.87 15.81
N ILE A 68 -3.27 3.83 16.63
CA ILE A 68 -2.08 4.65 16.35
C ILE A 68 -0.82 3.77 16.40
N ALA A 69 -0.67 2.95 17.44
CA ALA A 69 0.49 2.08 17.61
C ALA A 69 0.61 1.03 16.49
N GLU A 70 -0.48 0.30 16.24
CA GLU A 70 -0.54 -0.70 15.16
C GLU A 70 -0.30 -0.07 13.78
N SER A 71 -0.86 1.12 13.53
CA SER A 71 -0.65 1.81 12.25
C SER A 71 0.83 2.13 12.03
N ARG A 72 1.55 2.56 13.06
CA ARG A 72 3.00 2.80 12.98
C ARG A 72 3.77 1.50 12.72
N ILE A 73 3.43 0.42 13.42
CA ILE A 73 4.09 -0.89 13.26
C ILE A 73 3.87 -1.43 11.85
N GLU A 74 2.62 -1.47 11.41
CA GLU A 74 2.25 -1.98 10.08
C GLU A 74 2.88 -1.15 8.96
N LEU A 75 2.94 0.18 9.11
CA LEU A 75 3.52 1.08 8.11
C LEU A 75 5.04 0.88 8.00
N ASN A 76 5.73 0.71 9.12
CA ASN A 76 7.15 0.40 9.11
C ASN A 76 7.43 -0.96 8.47
N ALA A 77 6.63 -1.99 8.80
CA ALA A 77 6.74 -3.31 8.17
C ALA A 77 6.53 -3.23 6.65
N ALA A 78 5.52 -2.49 6.19
CA ALA A 78 5.28 -2.28 4.76
C ALA A 78 6.45 -1.56 4.07
N ARG A 79 7.05 -0.58 4.74
CA ARG A 79 8.22 0.15 4.22
C ARG A 79 9.42 -0.76 4.07
N PHE A 80 9.78 -1.50 5.11
CA PHE A 80 10.94 -2.41 5.07
C PHE A 80 10.75 -3.49 4.01
N LEU A 81 9.58 -4.09 3.92
CA LEU A 81 9.28 -5.08 2.89
C LEU A 81 9.40 -4.48 1.47
N THR A 82 8.96 -3.22 1.29
CA THR A 82 9.05 -2.53 -0.01
C THR A 82 10.50 -2.19 -0.36
N LEU A 83 11.30 -1.75 0.61
CA LEU A 83 12.72 -1.50 0.40
C LEU A 83 13.50 -2.78 0.08
N ASP A 84 13.20 -3.89 0.75
CA ASP A 84 13.79 -5.20 0.45
C ASP A 84 13.49 -5.62 -1.00
N ALA A 85 12.24 -5.49 -1.44
CA ALA A 85 11.87 -5.76 -2.83
C ALA A 85 12.60 -4.85 -3.84
N ALA A 86 12.82 -3.57 -3.49
CA ALA A 86 13.54 -2.63 -4.32
C ALA A 86 15.04 -3.01 -4.43
N VAL A 87 15.70 -3.28 -3.31
CA VAL A 87 17.10 -3.72 -3.27
C VAL A 87 17.28 -5.02 -4.06
N LYS A 88 16.37 -5.97 -3.89
CA LYS A 88 16.42 -7.24 -4.62
C LYS A 88 16.23 -7.03 -6.12
N MET A 89 15.33 -6.15 -6.52
CA MET A 89 15.17 -5.79 -7.94
C MET A 89 16.43 -5.15 -8.53
N ASP A 90 17.11 -4.27 -7.78
CA ASP A 90 18.33 -3.61 -8.23
C ASP A 90 19.53 -4.57 -8.31
N THR A 91 19.59 -5.57 -7.46
CA THR A 91 20.72 -6.51 -7.37
C THR A 91 20.58 -7.70 -8.31
N VAL A 92 19.39 -8.30 -8.44
CA VAL A 92 19.18 -9.54 -9.21
C VAL A 92 18.14 -9.40 -10.33
N GLY A 93 17.53 -8.24 -10.47
CA GLY A 93 16.61 -7.92 -11.54
C GLY A 93 15.14 -8.29 -11.26
N ASN A 94 14.26 -7.67 -12.03
CA ASN A 94 12.80 -7.73 -11.88
C ASN A 94 12.24 -9.17 -11.90
N LYS A 95 12.80 -10.05 -12.75
CA LYS A 95 12.29 -11.41 -12.92
C LYS A 95 12.52 -12.27 -11.67
N ILE A 96 13.69 -12.13 -11.04
CA ILE A 96 14.04 -12.88 -9.82
C ILE A 96 13.32 -12.30 -8.61
N ALA A 97 13.18 -10.96 -8.52
CA ALA A 97 12.46 -10.27 -7.46
C ALA A 97 10.92 -10.35 -7.57
N ALA A 98 10.38 -11.12 -8.52
CA ALA A 98 8.94 -11.15 -8.82
C ALA A 98 8.07 -11.55 -7.62
N SER A 99 8.56 -12.44 -6.76
CA SER A 99 7.85 -12.87 -5.54
C SER A 99 7.74 -11.72 -4.53
N GLU A 100 8.82 -11.02 -4.26
CA GLU A 100 8.87 -9.89 -3.33
C GLU A 100 8.01 -8.72 -3.83
N ILE A 101 8.09 -8.44 -5.13
CA ILE A 101 7.23 -7.43 -5.77
C ILE A 101 5.75 -7.81 -5.64
N ALA A 102 5.39 -9.08 -5.77
CA ALA A 102 4.02 -9.54 -5.57
C ALA A 102 3.56 -9.41 -4.11
N GLN A 103 4.44 -9.72 -3.13
CA GLN A 103 4.15 -9.58 -1.70
C GLN A 103 3.83 -8.12 -1.33
N ILE A 104 4.69 -7.18 -1.70
CA ILE A 104 4.48 -5.76 -1.37
C ILE A 104 3.24 -5.19 -2.04
N LYS A 105 2.93 -5.64 -3.26
CA LYS A 105 1.76 -5.17 -4.02
C LYS A 105 0.43 -5.57 -3.38
N VAL A 106 0.43 -6.67 -2.61
CA VAL A 106 -0.70 -7.02 -1.74
C VAL A 106 -0.63 -6.25 -0.42
N TYR A 107 0.53 -6.23 0.24
CA TYR A 107 0.64 -5.79 1.61
C TYR A 107 0.52 -4.27 1.77
N ALA A 108 1.31 -3.48 1.06
CA ALA A 108 1.40 -2.04 1.26
C ALA A 108 0.07 -1.28 0.99
N PRO A 109 -0.69 -1.55 -0.10
CA PRO A 109 -1.98 -0.89 -0.30
C PRO A 109 -3.04 -1.27 0.75
N ASN A 110 -3.02 -2.52 1.24
CA ASN A 110 -3.93 -2.96 2.30
C ASN A 110 -3.62 -2.27 3.63
N VAL A 111 -2.35 -2.13 3.99
CA VAL A 111 -1.90 -1.38 5.17
C VAL A 111 -2.32 0.09 5.07
N ALA A 112 -2.06 0.74 3.94
CA ALA A 112 -2.44 2.13 3.73
C ALA A 112 -3.95 2.35 3.88
N LEU A 113 -4.78 1.50 3.28
CA LEU A 113 -6.23 1.56 3.41
C LEU A 113 -6.70 1.42 4.86
N LYS A 114 -6.13 0.45 5.59
CA LYS A 114 -6.45 0.24 7.00
C LYS A 114 -6.13 1.47 7.86
N ILE A 115 -5.00 2.12 7.60
CA ILE A 115 -4.60 3.33 8.33
C ILE A 115 -5.50 4.51 7.98
N ILE A 116 -5.84 4.69 6.70
CA ILE A 116 -6.75 5.74 6.25
C ILE A 116 -8.14 5.54 6.86
N ASP A 117 -8.64 4.31 6.90
CA ASP A 117 -9.92 3.97 7.52
C ASP A 117 -9.94 4.33 9.02
N ARG A 118 -8.90 3.97 9.76
CA ARG A 118 -8.72 4.35 11.17
C ARG A 118 -8.68 5.87 11.36
N ALA A 119 -8.01 6.58 10.43
CA ALA A 119 -7.96 8.04 10.45
C ALA A 119 -9.33 8.66 10.16
N ILE A 120 -10.10 8.12 9.22
CA ILE A 120 -11.49 8.53 8.99
C ILE A 120 -12.31 8.33 10.26
N GLN A 121 -12.17 7.18 10.92
CA GLN A 121 -12.94 6.86 12.12
C GLN A 121 -12.72 7.87 13.24
N ILE A 122 -11.48 8.28 13.51
CA ILE A 122 -11.19 9.28 14.57
C ILE A 122 -11.66 10.70 14.19
N HIS A 123 -11.78 11.00 12.89
CA HIS A 123 -12.32 12.27 12.41
C HIS A 123 -13.85 12.31 12.43
N GLY A 124 -14.52 11.15 12.47
CA GLY A 124 -15.98 11.06 12.40
C GLY A 124 -16.52 11.59 11.07
N GLY A 125 -17.64 12.29 11.07
CA GLY A 125 -18.26 12.85 9.87
C GLY A 125 -17.35 13.76 9.04
N GLU A 126 -16.41 14.45 9.69
CA GLU A 126 -15.41 15.29 9.00
C GLU A 126 -14.47 14.43 8.13
N GLY A 127 -14.14 13.20 8.56
CA GLY A 127 -13.27 12.28 7.84
C GLY A 127 -13.84 11.75 6.52
N VAL A 128 -15.17 11.74 6.36
CA VAL A 128 -15.85 11.33 5.10
C VAL A 128 -16.25 12.51 4.24
N SER A 129 -15.98 13.74 4.69
CA SER A 129 -16.26 14.97 3.95
C SER A 129 -15.04 15.45 3.16
N GLN A 130 -15.21 16.55 2.40
CA GLN A 130 -14.12 17.21 1.68
C GLN A 130 -13.28 18.14 2.57
N LEU A 131 -13.59 18.25 3.86
CA LEU A 131 -12.83 19.06 4.83
C LEU A 131 -11.48 18.41 5.17
N THR A 132 -11.37 17.11 4.96
CA THR A 132 -10.11 16.36 5.05
C THR A 132 -9.82 15.63 3.73
N PRO A 133 -8.57 15.31 3.42
CA PRO A 133 -8.24 14.53 2.22
C PRO A 133 -8.57 13.04 2.37
N LEU A 134 -8.98 12.56 3.55
CA LEU A 134 -9.02 11.14 3.90
C LEU A 134 -9.96 10.31 3.02
N ALA A 135 -11.17 10.79 2.75
CA ALA A 135 -12.12 10.07 1.89
C ALA A 135 -11.58 9.91 0.45
N SER A 136 -11.00 10.97 -0.10
CA SER A 136 -10.35 10.93 -1.42
C SER A 136 -9.12 10.02 -1.42
N MET A 137 -8.29 10.07 -0.38
CA MET A 137 -7.13 9.19 -0.22
C MET A 137 -7.57 7.72 -0.16
N TYR A 138 -8.64 7.40 0.55
CA TYR A 138 -9.18 6.03 0.62
C TYR A 138 -9.55 5.52 -0.77
N ALA A 139 -10.32 6.28 -1.53
CA ALA A 139 -10.71 5.91 -2.88
C ALA A 139 -9.49 5.70 -3.80
N HIS A 140 -8.50 6.60 -3.75
CA HIS A 140 -7.27 6.48 -4.53
C HIS A 140 -6.43 5.25 -4.14
N MET A 141 -6.24 5.01 -2.85
CA MET A 141 -5.46 3.83 -2.41
C MET A 141 -6.20 2.53 -2.70
N ARG A 142 -7.55 2.55 -2.69
CA ARG A 142 -8.36 1.37 -3.06
C ARG A 142 -8.09 0.92 -4.50
N THR A 143 -7.81 1.86 -5.42
CA THR A 143 -7.47 1.53 -6.81
C THR A 143 -6.20 0.68 -6.92
N LEU A 144 -5.24 0.84 -6.02
CA LEU A 144 -3.97 0.10 -6.03
C LEU A 144 -4.13 -1.41 -5.74
N ARG A 145 -5.27 -1.82 -5.19
CA ARG A 145 -5.61 -3.23 -5.03
C ARG A 145 -6.21 -3.86 -6.29
N LEU A 146 -6.40 -3.06 -7.34
CA LEU A 146 -6.95 -3.46 -8.64
C LEU A 146 -5.94 -3.24 -9.76
N ALA A 147 -5.35 -2.05 -9.83
CA ALA A 147 -4.40 -1.65 -10.86
C ALA A 147 -3.11 -2.47 -10.80
N ASP A 148 -2.49 -2.67 -11.95
CA ASP A 148 -1.23 -3.43 -12.13
C ASP A 148 -1.29 -4.89 -11.63
N GLY A 149 -2.47 -5.44 -11.64
CA GLY A 149 -2.83 -6.75 -11.11
C GLY A 149 -3.54 -6.67 -9.76
N PRO A 150 -4.72 -7.28 -9.64
CA PRO A 150 -5.47 -7.32 -8.38
C PRO A 150 -4.77 -8.20 -7.33
N ASP A 151 -5.16 -8.02 -6.06
CA ASP A 151 -4.61 -8.76 -4.92
C ASP A 151 -4.57 -10.28 -5.17
N GLU A 152 -5.60 -10.84 -5.81
CA GLU A 152 -5.73 -12.27 -6.09
C GLU A 152 -4.64 -12.79 -7.03
N VAL A 153 -4.29 -12.01 -8.05
CA VAL A 153 -3.21 -12.35 -9.00
C VAL A 153 -1.86 -12.39 -8.28
N HIS A 154 -1.60 -11.41 -7.43
CA HIS A 154 -0.34 -11.36 -6.68
C HIS A 154 -0.26 -12.43 -5.58
N ARG A 155 -1.35 -12.69 -4.84
CA ARG A 155 -1.43 -13.82 -3.89
C ARG A 155 -1.17 -15.16 -4.57
N ARG A 156 -1.75 -15.38 -5.75
CA ARG A 156 -1.47 -16.57 -6.56
C ARG A 156 0.00 -16.67 -6.93
N ALA A 157 0.64 -15.56 -7.32
CA ALA A 157 2.05 -15.54 -7.68
C ALA A 157 2.95 -15.91 -6.49
N VAL A 158 2.69 -15.33 -5.31
CA VAL A 158 3.40 -15.65 -4.05
C VAL A 158 3.23 -17.12 -3.69
N ALA A 159 2.00 -17.63 -3.69
CA ALA A 159 1.71 -19.02 -3.34
C ALA A 159 2.39 -20.02 -4.30
N ARG A 160 2.36 -19.74 -5.61
CA ARG A 160 3.05 -20.58 -6.60
C ARG A 160 4.57 -20.61 -6.40
N HIS A 161 5.16 -19.48 -6.09
CA HIS A 161 6.59 -19.39 -5.81
C HIS A 161 6.95 -20.21 -4.55
N GLU A 162 6.15 -20.07 -3.49
CA GLU A 162 6.39 -20.82 -2.25
C GLU A 162 6.24 -22.32 -2.45
N LEU A 163 5.14 -22.75 -3.06
CA LEU A 163 4.90 -24.17 -3.35
C LEU A 163 5.96 -24.77 -4.27
N GLY A 164 6.47 -24.00 -5.24
CA GLY A 164 7.52 -24.45 -6.16
C GLY A 164 8.82 -24.90 -5.48
N LYS A 165 9.07 -24.44 -4.24
CA LYS A 165 10.25 -24.89 -3.46
C LYS A 165 10.14 -26.34 -3.00
N TYR A 166 8.95 -26.92 -2.99
CA TYR A 166 8.64 -28.26 -2.49
C TYR A 166 8.14 -29.21 -3.58
N MET A 167 8.03 -28.69 -4.80
CA MET A 167 7.65 -29.51 -5.96
C MET A 167 8.95 -29.96 -6.67
N ALA A 168 9.31 -31.25 -6.49
CA ALA A 168 10.42 -31.88 -7.19
C ALA A 168 10.15 -32.00 -8.69
#